data_af49e79c2ace8585b044341142c3fe2e
#
_entry.id   af49e79c2ace8585b044341142c3fe2e
#
_cell.length_a   1.000
_cell.length_b   1.000
_cell.length_c   1.000
_cell.angle_alpha   90.00
_cell.angle_beta   90.00
_cell.angle_gamma   90.00
#
_symmetry.space_group_name_H-M   'P 1'
#
loop_
_entity.id
_entity.type
_entity.pdbx_description
1 polymer ?
#
loop_
_entity_poly.entity_id
_entity_poly.type
_entity_poly.pdbx_seq_one_letter_code
_entity_poly.pdbx_strand_id
1 'polypeptide(L)' 'MTEQPIGPILDGLGTTLELDEGDLVASALVIAKVIDKDGQVTLAMASSEGLSWIEQNGLLTSAQQIVNQADIGGKGEE' A
#
# COMPACT_ATOMS: atom_id res chain seq x y z
N MET A 1 -1.41 20.63 -7.67
CA MET A 1 -1.52 19.23 -7.28
C MET A 1 -2.92 18.94 -6.77
N THR A 2 -3.50 17.84 -7.20
CA THR A 2 -4.90 17.55 -6.94
C THR A 2 -5.03 16.25 -6.18
N GLU A 3 -5.78 16.28 -5.10
CA GLU A 3 -6.08 15.06 -4.35
C GLU A 3 -7.21 14.31 -5.02
N GLN A 4 -7.07 13.01 -5.09
CA GLN A 4 -8.08 12.15 -5.69
C GLN A 4 -8.38 11.00 -4.75
N PRO A 5 -9.65 10.56 -4.70
CA PRO A 5 -9.96 9.34 -3.96
C PRO A 5 -9.17 8.18 -4.53
N ILE A 6 -8.62 7.35 -3.65
CA ILE A 6 -7.75 6.27 -4.10
C ILE A 6 -8.50 5.03 -4.55
N GLY A 7 -9.76 4.88 -4.10
CA GLY A 7 -10.52 3.69 -4.44
C GLY A 7 -10.58 3.38 -5.93
N PRO A 8 -11.01 4.32 -6.75
CA PRO A 8 -11.06 4.06 -8.20
C PRO A 8 -9.70 3.75 -8.79
N ILE A 9 -8.65 4.36 -8.25
CA ILE A 9 -7.30 4.09 -8.74
C ILE A 9 -6.91 2.64 -8.45
N LEU A 10 -7.19 2.17 -7.24
CA LEU A 10 -6.88 0.80 -6.87
C LEU A 10 -7.72 -0.19 -7.67
N ASP A 11 -8.97 0.15 -7.92
CA ASP A 11 -9.83 -0.67 -8.74
C ASP A 11 -9.26 -0.85 -10.14
N GLY A 12 -8.76 0.24 -10.71
CA GLY A 12 -8.18 0.19 -12.03
C GLY A 12 -6.91 -0.65 -12.11
N LEU A 13 -6.23 -0.81 -10.98
CA LEU A 13 -5.01 -1.60 -10.92
C LEU A 13 -5.29 -3.07 -10.55
N GLY A 14 -6.54 -3.41 -10.30
CA GLY A 14 -6.89 -4.79 -9.95
C GLY A 14 -6.48 -5.20 -8.56
N THR A 15 -6.34 -4.23 -7.67
CA THR A 15 -5.90 -4.48 -6.30
C THR A 15 -7.05 -5.02 -5.46
N THR A 16 -6.82 -6.13 -4.79
CA THR A 16 -7.82 -6.72 -3.92
C THR A 16 -7.19 -7.09 -2.58
N LEU A 17 -8.02 -7.27 -1.59
CA LEU A 17 -7.60 -7.66 -0.26
C LEU A 17 -8.43 -8.83 0.19
N GLU A 18 -7.76 -9.90 0.62
CA GLU A 18 -8.45 -11.08 1.10
C GLU A 18 -8.83 -10.91 2.55
N LEU A 19 -10.11 -11.08 2.85
CA LEU A 19 -10.60 -10.96 4.21
C LEU A 19 -11.50 -12.14 4.52
N ASP A 20 -11.42 -12.61 5.77
CA ASP A 20 -12.34 -13.63 6.24
C ASP A 20 -13.60 -12.97 6.75
N GLU A 21 -14.65 -13.78 6.85
CA GLU A 21 -15.91 -13.27 7.36
C GLU A 21 -15.71 -12.71 8.76
N GLY A 22 -16.20 -11.52 8.99
CA GLY A 22 -16.06 -10.87 10.29
C GLY A 22 -14.84 -9.98 10.43
N ASP A 23 -13.92 -10.03 9.45
CA ASP A 23 -12.75 -9.18 9.50
C ASP A 23 -13.13 -7.73 9.22
N LEU A 24 -12.45 -6.82 9.89
CA LEU A 24 -12.63 -5.39 9.68
C LEU A 24 -11.31 -4.74 9.37
N VAL A 25 -11.30 -3.87 8.38
CA VAL A 25 -10.11 -3.07 8.10
C VAL A 25 -10.21 -1.79 8.91
N ALA A 26 -9.34 -1.65 9.90
CA ALA A 26 -9.40 -0.49 10.80
C ALA A 26 -8.73 0.73 10.19
N SER A 27 -7.65 0.52 9.47
CA SER A 27 -6.92 1.63 8.86
C SER A 27 -6.07 1.07 7.73
N ALA A 28 -5.54 1.97 6.92
CA ALA A 28 -4.76 1.55 5.77
C ALA A 28 -3.70 2.58 5.42
N LEU A 29 -2.58 2.07 4.93
CA LEU A 29 -1.51 2.87 4.37
C LEU A 29 -1.23 2.34 2.98
N VAL A 30 -1.24 3.23 1.99
CA VAL A 30 -1.05 2.84 0.60
C VAL A 30 0.23 3.49 0.08
N ILE A 31 1.05 2.69 -0.56
CA ILE A 31 2.28 3.17 -1.19
C ILE A 31 2.15 2.89 -2.67
N ALA A 32 2.33 3.91 -3.48
CA ALA A 32 2.12 3.79 -4.91
C ALA A 32 3.34 4.27 -5.69
N LYS A 33 3.65 3.57 -6.75
CA LYS A 33 4.65 4.01 -7.70
C LYS A 33 3.94 4.87 -8.73
N VAL A 34 4.42 6.08 -8.92
CA VAL A 34 3.79 7.04 -9.81
C VAL A 34 4.78 7.40 -10.91
N ILE A 35 4.33 7.37 -12.15
CA ILE A 35 5.12 7.80 -13.29
C ILE A 35 4.53 9.13 -13.74
N ASP A 36 5.33 10.19 -13.69
CA ASP A 36 4.81 11.50 -14.02
C ASP A 36 4.83 11.74 -15.53
N LYS A 37 4.41 12.92 -15.93
CA LYS A 37 4.27 13.24 -17.36
C LYS A 37 5.62 13.22 -18.09
N ASP A 38 6.71 13.37 -17.36
CA ASP A 38 8.05 13.34 -17.93
C ASP A 38 8.64 11.94 -17.91
N GLY A 39 7.89 10.95 -17.47
CA GLY A 39 8.36 9.58 -17.42
C GLY A 39 9.17 9.27 -16.18
N GLN A 40 9.23 10.17 -15.22
CA GLN A 40 10.00 9.94 -14.01
C GLN A 40 9.18 9.20 -12.97
N VAL A 41 9.84 8.33 -12.23
CA VAL A 41 9.18 7.51 -11.23
C VAL A 41 9.33 8.15 -9.86
N THR A 42 8.23 8.30 -9.17
CA THR A 42 8.23 8.82 -7.80
C THR A 42 7.38 7.91 -6.92
N LEU A 43 7.51 8.11 -5.63
CA LEU A 43 6.76 7.36 -4.64
C LEU A 43 5.70 8.25 -4.02
N ALA A 44 4.48 7.79 -3.99
CA ALA A 44 3.39 8.51 -3.37
C ALA A 44 2.79 7.65 -2.27
N MET A 45 2.32 8.29 -1.22
CA MET A 45 1.72 7.58 -0.09
C MET A 45 0.40 8.22 0.28
N ALA A 46 -0.53 7.37 0.71
CA ALA A 46 -1.81 7.80 1.20
C ALA A 46 -2.16 7.00 2.44
N SER A 47 -2.82 7.62 3.39
CA SER A 47 -3.23 6.92 4.60
C SER A 47 -4.66 7.27 4.94
N SER A 48 -5.30 6.37 5.67
CA SER A 48 -6.66 6.63 6.15
C SER A 48 -6.63 7.76 7.18
N GLU A 49 -7.77 8.41 7.34
CA GLU A 49 -7.86 9.50 8.29
C GLU A 49 -7.58 9.03 9.70
N GLY A 50 -6.90 9.87 10.45
CA GLY A 50 -6.63 9.58 11.84
C GLY A 50 -5.42 8.70 12.08
N LEU A 51 -4.76 8.26 11.03
CA LEU A 51 -3.57 7.41 11.21
C LEU A 51 -2.38 8.28 11.55
N SER A 52 -1.85 8.12 12.76
CA SER A 52 -0.71 8.93 13.20
C SER A 52 0.56 8.49 12.50
N TRP A 53 1.59 9.35 12.55
CA TRP A 53 2.86 8.99 11.94
C TRP A 53 3.49 7.79 12.62
N ILE A 54 3.23 7.61 13.91
CA ILE A 54 3.72 6.45 14.63
C ILE A 54 3.09 5.18 14.09
N GLU A 55 1.78 5.22 13.88
CA GLU A 55 1.07 4.09 13.31
C GLU A 55 1.49 3.82 11.88
N GLN A 56 1.72 4.87 11.12
CA GLN A 56 2.22 4.71 9.75
C GLN A 56 3.56 4.01 9.74
N ASN A 57 4.45 4.40 10.65
CA ASN A 57 5.75 3.74 10.77
C ASN A 57 5.59 2.27 11.14
N GLY A 58 4.68 1.98 12.05
CA GLY A 58 4.43 0.59 12.45
C GLY A 58 3.94 -0.26 11.30
N LEU A 59 2.96 0.26 10.56
CA LEU A 59 2.43 -0.46 9.41
C LEU A 59 3.52 -0.67 8.36
N LEU A 60 4.30 0.37 8.09
CA LEU A 60 5.33 0.30 7.09
C LEU A 60 6.41 -0.72 7.46
N THR A 61 6.84 -0.70 8.70
CA THR A 61 7.85 -1.64 9.16
C THR A 61 7.34 -3.07 9.08
N SER A 62 6.11 -3.30 9.52
CA SER A 62 5.52 -4.63 9.46
C SER A 62 5.39 -5.11 8.02
N ALA A 63 4.95 -4.22 7.14
CA ALA A 63 4.83 -4.57 5.72
C ALA A 63 6.18 -4.91 5.12
N GLN A 64 7.21 -4.16 5.49
CA GLN A 64 8.56 -4.41 5.00
C GLN A 64 9.03 -5.82 5.41
N GLN A 65 8.73 -6.21 6.63
CA GLN A 65 9.09 -7.54 7.09
C GLN A 65 8.39 -8.63 6.30
N ILE A 66 7.11 -8.41 6.00
CA ILE A 66 6.36 -9.39 5.22
C ILE A 66 6.96 -9.53 3.82
N VAL A 67 7.25 -8.41 3.18
CA VAL A 67 7.84 -8.42 1.85
C VAL A 67 9.20 -9.11 1.87
N ASN A 68 10.01 -8.81 2.88
CA ASN A 68 11.33 -9.41 2.99
C ASN A 68 11.24 -10.90 3.19
N GLN A 69 10.29 -11.36 3.97
CA GLN A 69 10.10 -12.78 4.19
C GLN A 69 9.66 -13.48 2.92
N ALA A 70 8.80 -12.84 2.16
CA ALA A 70 8.35 -13.40 0.90
C ALA A 70 9.53 -13.58 -0.06
N ASP A 71 10.41 -12.59 -0.10
CA ASP A 71 11.60 -12.68 -0.91
C ASP A 71 12.48 -13.83 -0.47
N ILE A 72 12.73 -13.87 0.83
CA ILE A 72 13.59 -14.91 1.39
C ILE A 72 12.95 -16.26 1.21
N GLY A 73 11.66 -16.32 1.34
CA GLY A 73 10.92 -17.53 1.18
C GLY A 73 11.09 -18.13 -0.18
N GLY A 74 11.78 -17.50 -0.98
CA GLY A 74 12.26 -18.06 -2.18
C GLY A 74 11.26 -18.37 -3.15
N LYS A 75 10.38 -17.84 -3.06
CA LYS A 75 9.55 -18.10 -3.94
C LYS A 75 9.87 -17.40 -5.00
N GLY A 76 10.56 -16.81 -4.80
CA GLY A 76 10.86 -16.00 -5.75
C GLY A 76 10.49 -16.32 -6.98
N GLU A 77 10.11 -16.65 -7.10
CA GLU A 77 9.90 -16.66 -7.86
C GLU A 77 9.50 -16.22 -8.34
N GLU A 78 9.40 -16.22 -8.46
CA GLU A 78 9.16 -15.70 -8.77
C GLU A 78 9.16 -15.48 -9.17
#